data_1130e97b99ed358b80fc2a69fc662692
#
_entry.id   1130e97b99ed358b80fc2a69fc662692
#
_cell.length_a   1.000
_cell.length_b   1.000
_cell.length_c   1.000
_cell.angle_alpha   90.00
_cell.angle_beta   90.00
_cell.angle_gamma   90.00
#
_symmetry.space_group_name_H-M   'P 1'
#
loop_
_entity.id
_entity.type
_entity.pdbx_description
1 polymer ?
#
loop_
_entity_poly.entity_id
_entity_poly.type
_entity_poly.pdbx_seq_one_letter_code
_entity_poly.pdbx_strand_id
1 'polypeptide(L)'
;MAKLLEITGKAISGEWGQDDDTGTGIPVLRTTNFTNEGFVNYKNVVTRSISKKNIAEKYLRHGDVIIEKSGGSDKQPVGRVIFFEGEENKYLFNNFTGLLRVQNPEEWLPKYVFYALYAYYRNGGTRAFENRTTGLHNLQVDNYVKSVDIPKLSCRKQQHICETLDHVRAAVAYREQQLTKLDELVKARFVEMFGDPISNTKRWDVIELGSLTGIGSSKRIFEKEYVSEGIPFYRTKEIVELSKGNPISTELYITEKRFLEIKEQYGVPQKGDLLISAVGTIGVIWIVDEKNDFYFKDGNLIRVDSSDRFNSTYMKTLLESLIAEYKKQMSSGTAYSALTISGLMKMKIYDVPLSLQNQFADFVAKVDKSKLFVGSAAAHKPFDIGFFSQKHCATPCKRGIISSKHMIFH
;
A
#
# COMPACT_ATOMS: atom_id res chain seq x y z
N MET A 1 11.22 -32.18 -8.36
CA MET A 1 11.71 -31.18 -7.42
C MET A 1 13.23 -31.19 -7.45
N ALA A 2 13.87 -30.03 -7.29
CA ALA A 2 15.32 -29.92 -7.10
C ALA A 2 15.56 -28.94 -5.94
N LYS A 3 16.60 -29.16 -5.15
CA LYS A 3 16.96 -28.26 -4.06
C LYS A 3 17.49 -26.93 -4.63
N LEU A 4 17.13 -25.83 -4.00
CA LEU A 4 17.65 -24.50 -4.39
C LEU A 4 19.19 -24.50 -4.37
N LEU A 5 19.78 -25.22 -3.44
CA LEU A 5 21.25 -25.39 -3.35
C LEU A 5 21.86 -26.02 -4.62
N GLU A 6 21.15 -26.94 -5.26
CA GLU A 6 21.59 -27.59 -6.52
C GLU A 6 21.49 -26.63 -7.71
N ILE A 7 20.56 -25.69 -7.66
CA ILE A 7 20.28 -24.73 -8.72
C ILE A 7 21.23 -23.52 -8.66
N THR A 8 21.43 -22.94 -7.45
CA THR A 8 22.15 -21.68 -7.28
C THR A 8 23.47 -21.80 -6.55
N GLY A 9 23.76 -22.97 -5.95
CA GLY A 9 24.84 -23.08 -4.99
C GLY A 9 24.50 -22.33 -3.69
N LYS A 10 25.53 -22.05 -2.89
CA LYS A 10 25.40 -21.22 -1.67
C LYS A 10 25.13 -19.77 -2.04
N ALA A 11 24.33 -19.10 -1.24
CA ALA A 11 24.11 -17.66 -1.42
C ALA A 11 25.43 -16.87 -1.24
N ILE A 12 25.72 -16.00 -2.20
CA ILE A 12 26.88 -15.09 -2.13
C ILE A 12 26.49 -13.90 -1.26
N SER A 13 27.31 -13.57 -0.27
CA SER A 13 27.06 -12.43 0.62
C SER A 13 27.48 -11.12 -0.04
N GLY A 14 26.67 -10.07 0.12
CA GLY A 14 26.96 -8.74 -0.42
C GLY A 14 28.07 -8.01 0.29
N GLU A 15 28.38 -6.81 -0.21
CA GLU A 15 29.39 -5.89 0.33
C GLU A 15 28.77 -4.53 0.60
N TRP A 16 29.29 -3.85 1.66
CA TRP A 16 28.81 -2.51 1.97
C TRP A 16 29.88 -1.44 1.74
N GLY A 17 31.14 -1.74 2.06
CA GLY A 17 32.23 -0.77 1.96
C GLY A 17 32.10 0.40 2.93
N GLN A 18 32.78 1.50 2.61
CA GLN A 18 32.76 2.76 3.34
C GLN A 18 31.94 3.81 2.59
N ASP A 19 31.70 4.95 3.24
CA ASP A 19 31.04 6.08 2.59
C ASP A 19 31.84 6.57 1.38
N ASP A 20 31.15 7.03 0.35
CA ASP A 20 31.73 7.53 -0.87
C ASP A 20 31.63 9.06 -0.89
N ASP A 21 32.66 9.74 -0.39
CA ASP A 21 32.74 11.19 -0.33
C ASP A 21 33.00 11.81 -1.72
N THR A 22 33.39 10.99 -2.68
CA THR A 22 33.79 11.46 -4.02
C THR A 22 32.67 11.37 -5.08
N GLY A 23 31.65 10.58 -4.80
CA GLY A 23 30.57 10.29 -5.76
C GLY A 23 30.98 9.37 -6.92
N THR A 24 32.22 8.82 -6.89
CA THR A 24 32.77 7.91 -7.92
C THR A 24 32.75 6.45 -7.50
N GLY A 25 32.18 6.14 -6.35
CA GLY A 25 32.08 4.80 -5.80
C GLY A 25 31.14 3.88 -6.59
N ILE A 26 31.08 2.62 -6.17
CA ILE A 26 30.27 1.59 -6.80
C ILE A 26 28.82 1.70 -6.29
N PRO A 27 27.81 1.72 -7.18
CA PRO A 27 26.40 1.69 -6.77
C PRO A 27 26.06 0.37 -6.04
N VAL A 28 25.45 0.48 -4.86
CA VAL A 28 25.10 -0.67 -4.01
C VAL A 28 23.61 -0.70 -3.74
N LEU A 29 22.96 -1.80 -4.15
CA LEU A 29 21.54 -2.05 -3.87
C LEU A 29 21.34 -2.48 -2.42
N ARG A 30 20.29 -1.96 -1.80
CA ARG A 30 19.87 -2.26 -0.43
C ARG A 30 18.43 -2.79 -0.43
N THR A 31 17.98 -3.31 0.71
CA THR A 31 16.59 -3.74 0.89
C THR A 31 15.57 -2.62 0.65
N THR A 32 15.96 -1.35 0.80
CA THR A 32 15.14 -0.18 0.43
C THR A 32 14.97 0.01 -1.09
N ASN A 33 15.80 -0.66 -1.88
CA ASN A 33 15.66 -0.70 -3.34
C ASN A 33 14.80 -1.89 -3.82
N PHE A 34 14.24 -2.70 -2.91
CA PHE A 34 13.37 -3.82 -3.24
C PHE A 34 11.93 -3.36 -3.35
N THR A 35 11.30 -3.56 -4.50
CA THR A 35 9.86 -3.34 -4.62
C THR A 35 9.07 -4.54 -4.10
N ASN A 36 7.80 -4.35 -3.79
CA ASN A 36 6.93 -5.44 -3.35
C ASN A 36 6.60 -6.43 -4.49
N GLU A 37 6.77 -5.99 -5.73
CA GLU A 37 6.56 -6.78 -6.95
C GLU A 37 7.78 -7.65 -7.29
N GLY A 38 8.86 -7.54 -6.50
CA GLY A 38 10.07 -8.36 -6.66
C GLY A 38 11.05 -7.83 -7.71
N PHE A 39 11.12 -6.51 -7.89
CA PHE A 39 12.07 -5.85 -8.81
C PHE A 39 12.85 -4.75 -8.13
N VAL A 40 13.84 -4.18 -8.85
CA VAL A 40 14.69 -3.12 -8.33
C VAL A 40 14.05 -1.75 -8.54
N ASN A 41 14.00 -0.95 -7.47
CA ASN A 41 13.77 0.49 -7.56
C ASN A 41 15.12 1.22 -7.55
N TYR A 42 15.49 1.76 -8.69
CA TYR A 42 16.77 2.47 -8.85
C TYR A 42 16.77 3.89 -8.27
N LYS A 43 15.66 4.37 -7.69
CA LYS A 43 15.65 5.66 -6.98
C LYS A 43 16.47 5.56 -5.70
N ASN A 44 17.33 6.55 -5.47
CA ASN A 44 18.14 6.65 -4.26
C ASN A 44 19.10 5.46 -4.04
N VAL A 45 19.68 4.91 -5.10
CA VAL A 45 20.79 3.98 -5.00
C VAL A 45 22.00 4.76 -4.47
N VAL A 46 22.65 4.21 -3.43
CA VAL A 46 23.83 4.84 -2.83
C VAL A 46 25.08 4.31 -3.51
N THR A 47 26.12 5.16 -3.60
CA THR A 47 27.47 4.77 -3.99
C THR A 47 28.32 4.47 -2.75
N ARG A 48 29.24 3.51 -2.85
CA ARG A 48 30.12 3.10 -1.75
C ARG A 48 31.54 2.93 -2.24
N SER A 49 32.50 3.29 -1.40
CA SER A 49 33.91 2.99 -1.61
C SER A 49 34.21 1.57 -1.15
N ILE A 50 34.61 0.69 -2.07
CA ILE A 50 34.85 -0.73 -1.80
C ILE A 50 36.28 -1.08 -2.24
N SER A 51 37.14 -1.37 -1.24
CA SER A 51 38.54 -1.64 -1.45
C SER A 51 38.92 -3.15 -1.54
N LYS A 52 37.94 -4.05 -1.40
CA LYS A 52 38.18 -5.49 -1.46
C LYS A 52 38.58 -5.97 -2.86
N LYS A 53 39.63 -6.80 -2.94
CA LYS A 53 40.15 -7.29 -4.21
C LYS A 53 39.28 -8.33 -4.93
N ASN A 54 38.48 -9.11 -4.18
CA ASN A 54 37.67 -10.23 -4.77
C ASN A 54 36.18 -9.91 -4.79
N ILE A 55 35.79 -8.89 -5.57
CA ILE A 55 34.39 -8.49 -5.71
C ILE A 55 33.80 -8.82 -7.09
N ALA A 56 34.62 -9.31 -8.02
CA ALA A 56 34.17 -9.56 -9.41
C ALA A 56 32.96 -10.49 -9.51
N GLU A 57 32.88 -11.53 -8.68
CA GLU A 57 31.74 -12.45 -8.63
C GLU A 57 30.49 -11.85 -8.00
N LYS A 58 30.62 -10.74 -7.27
CA LYS A 58 29.53 -10.06 -6.59
C LYS A 58 28.85 -8.99 -7.43
N TYR A 59 29.45 -8.60 -8.55
CA TYR A 59 28.74 -7.74 -9.48
C TYR A 59 27.51 -8.45 -10.01
N LEU A 60 26.39 -7.69 -9.99
CA LEU A 60 25.10 -8.19 -10.47
C LEU A 60 25.11 -8.37 -11.97
N ARG A 61 24.49 -9.47 -12.42
CA ARG A 61 24.27 -9.82 -13.82
C ARG A 61 22.77 -9.97 -14.07
N HIS A 62 22.38 -9.73 -15.28
CA HIS A 62 20.99 -9.97 -15.68
C HIS A 62 20.57 -11.41 -15.32
N GLY A 63 19.42 -11.55 -14.68
CA GLY A 63 18.94 -12.86 -14.22
C GLY A 63 19.29 -13.21 -12.77
N ASP A 64 20.12 -12.43 -12.10
CA ASP A 64 20.41 -12.64 -10.69
C ASP A 64 19.19 -12.46 -9.80
N VAL A 65 19.04 -13.32 -8.79
CA VAL A 65 18.01 -13.20 -7.76
C VAL A 65 18.68 -12.75 -6.47
N ILE A 66 18.22 -11.63 -5.90
CA ILE A 66 18.74 -11.11 -4.65
C ILE A 66 17.71 -11.36 -3.56
N ILE A 67 18.13 -11.95 -2.44
CA ILE A 67 17.30 -12.28 -1.28
C ILE A 67 17.64 -11.40 -0.07
N GLU A 68 16.63 -10.90 0.61
CA GLU A 68 16.78 -10.17 1.88
C GLU A 68 17.16 -11.13 3.00
N LYS A 69 18.27 -10.83 3.70
CA LYS A 69 18.76 -11.63 4.85
C LYS A 69 18.36 -11.03 6.19
N SER A 70 18.13 -9.72 6.24
CA SER A 70 17.81 -9.01 7.49
C SER A 70 16.93 -7.80 7.19
N GLY A 71 15.94 -7.51 8.04
CA GLY A 71 15.11 -6.32 7.94
C GLY A 71 13.61 -6.58 7.93
N GLY A 72 13.15 -7.81 8.11
CA GLY A 72 11.73 -8.14 8.21
C GLY A 72 11.05 -7.60 9.48
N SER A 73 9.76 -7.78 9.57
CA SER A 73 8.89 -7.44 10.71
C SER A 73 7.78 -8.49 10.86
N ASP A 74 7.00 -8.41 11.94
CA ASP A 74 5.84 -9.30 12.13
C ASP A 74 4.82 -9.21 10.98
N LYS A 75 4.65 -8.01 10.40
CA LYS A 75 3.75 -7.78 9.27
C LYS A 75 4.37 -8.17 7.93
N GLN A 76 5.66 -7.99 7.77
CA GLN A 76 6.40 -8.28 6.55
C GLN A 76 7.58 -9.20 6.87
N PRO A 77 7.47 -10.53 6.61
CA PRO A 77 8.54 -11.47 6.91
C PRO A 77 9.83 -11.11 6.17
N VAL A 78 10.98 -11.52 6.72
CA VAL A 78 12.26 -11.42 6.02
C VAL A 78 12.32 -12.44 4.88
N GLY A 79 13.17 -12.22 3.89
CA GLY A 79 13.36 -13.13 2.77
C GLY A 79 12.65 -12.68 1.48
N ARG A 80 12.35 -11.37 1.35
CA ARG A 80 11.92 -10.81 0.06
C ARG A 80 12.97 -11.12 -1.00
N VAL A 81 12.50 -11.45 -2.20
CA VAL A 81 13.37 -11.67 -3.34
C VAL A 81 13.08 -10.65 -4.42
N ILE A 82 14.13 -10.26 -5.13
CA ILE A 82 14.02 -9.44 -6.34
C ILE A 82 14.78 -10.08 -7.50
N PHE A 83 14.30 -9.82 -8.69
CA PHE A 83 14.95 -10.18 -9.96
C PHE A 83 15.71 -8.97 -10.48
N PHE A 84 16.98 -9.18 -10.84
CA PHE A 84 17.81 -8.12 -11.37
C PHE A 84 17.77 -8.13 -12.91
N GLU A 85 17.27 -7.01 -13.47
CA GLU A 85 17.18 -6.75 -14.91
C GLU A 85 18.01 -5.53 -15.32
N GLY A 86 18.90 -5.05 -14.43
CA GLY A 86 19.71 -3.84 -14.67
C GLY A 86 20.95 -4.07 -15.50
N GLU A 87 21.75 -3.02 -15.59
CA GLU A 87 23.03 -3.03 -16.32
C GLU A 87 24.04 -3.96 -15.63
N GLU A 88 24.56 -4.90 -16.39
CA GLU A 88 25.48 -5.91 -15.87
C GLU A 88 26.80 -5.29 -15.40
N ASN A 89 27.37 -5.87 -14.35
CA ASN A 89 28.67 -5.48 -13.80
C ASN A 89 28.78 -4.03 -13.31
N LYS A 90 27.63 -3.37 -13.10
CA LYS A 90 27.58 -2.00 -12.58
C LYS A 90 27.27 -1.94 -11.09
N TYR A 91 26.36 -2.79 -10.62
CA TYR A 91 25.82 -2.75 -9.27
C TYR A 91 26.37 -3.87 -8.41
N LEU A 92 26.60 -3.56 -7.15
CA LEU A 92 26.75 -4.53 -6.06
C LEU A 92 25.49 -4.53 -5.19
N PHE A 93 25.48 -5.33 -4.15
CA PHE A 93 24.40 -5.44 -3.17
C PHE A 93 24.98 -5.50 -1.76
N ASN A 94 24.21 -5.01 -0.78
CA ASN A 94 24.71 -4.85 0.58
C ASN A 94 24.79 -6.18 1.37
N ASN A 95 25.45 -6.15 2.51
CA ASN A 95 25.65 -7.31 3.39
C ASN A 95 24.35 -7.83 4.06
N PHE A 96 23.25 -7.04 4.06
CA PHE A 96 21.93 -7.47 4.51
C PHE A 96 21.14 -8.24 3.45
N THR A 97 21.76 -8.48 2.31
CA THR A 97 21.19 -9.26 1.20
C THR A 97 22.14 -10.38 0.79
N GLY A 98 21.62 -11.35 0.05
CA GLY A 98 22.36 -12.47 -0.53
C GLY A 98 22.00 -12.64 -2.00
N LEU A 99 22.99 -13.04 -2.80
CA LEU A 99 22.79 -13.31 -4.22
C LEU A 99 22.61 -14.81 -4.44
N LEU A 100 21.55 -15.16 -5.13
CA LEU A 100 21.23 -16.51 -5.61
C LEU A 100 21.36 -16.49 -7.14
N ARG A 101 22.49 -16.95 -7.64
CA ARG A 101 22.79 -16.99 -9.08
C ARG A 101 22.58 -18.39 -9.63
N VAL A 102 21.71 -18.53 -10.60
CA VAL A 102 21.48 -19.81 -11.30
C VAL A 102 22.76 -20.26 -11.99
N GLN A 103 23.22 -21.47 -11.69
CA GLN A 103 24.49 -22.01 -12.21
C GLN A 103 24.34 -22.58 -13.62
N ASN A 104 23.19 -23.18 -13.93
CA ASN A 104 22.89 -23.75 -15.25
C ASN A 104 21.63 -23.11 -15.85
N PRO A 105 21.75 -21.97 -16.57
CA PRO A 105 20.61 -21.26 -17.15
C PRO A 105 19.91 -22.04 -18.29
N GLU A 106 20.58 -23.01 -18.86
CA GLU A 106 20.00 -23.88 -19.92
C GLU A 106 18.99 -24.88 -19.33
N GLU A 107 19.17 -25.29 -18.10
CA GLU A 107 18.28 -26.19 -17.37
C GLU A 107 17.23 -25.42 -16.53
N TRP A 108 17.64 -24.31 -15.95
CA TRP A 108 16.85 -23.50 -15.03
C TRP A 108 16.80 -22.05 -15.51
N LEU A 109 15.69 -21.62 -16.04
CA LEU A 109 15.53 -20.21 -16.38
C LEU A 109 15.60 -19.35 -15.11
N PRO A 110 16.52 -18.38 -15.03
CA PRO A 110 16.66 -17.54 -13.81
C PRO A 110 15.36 -16.90 -13.39
N LYS A 111 14.55 -16.42 -14.32
CA LYS A 111 13.27 -15.80 -14.06
C LYS A 111 12.21 -16.77 -13.51
N TYR A 112 12.26 -18.04 -13.93
CA TYR A 112 11.43 -19.10 -13.36
C TYR A 112 11.80 -19.36 -11.89
N VAL A 113 13.09 -19.45 -11.59
CA VAL A 113 13.59 -19.61 -10.22
C VAL A 113 13.16 -18.44 -9.36
N PHE A 114 13.29 -17.20 -9.86
CA PHE A 114 12.79 -16.01 -9.18
C PHE A 114 11.29 -16.13 -8.89
N TYR A 115 10.45 -16.44 -9.86
CA TYR A 115 9.00 -16.53 -9.64
C TYR A 115 8.63 -17.62 -8.63
N ALA A 116 9.33 -18.74 -8.63
CA ALA A 116 9.12 -19.79 -7.63
C ALA A 116 9.46 -19.30 -6.21
N LEU A 117 10.58 -18.61 -6.04
CA LEU A 117 11.00 -18.04 -4.76
C LEU A 117 10.10 -16.88 -4.32
N TYR A 118 9.66 -16.06 -5.26
CA TYR A 118 8.72 -14.98 -5.00
C TYR A 118 7.37 -15.51 -4.51
N ALA A 119 6.84 -16.53 -5.16
CA ALA A 119 5.64 -17.21 -4.72
C ALA A 119 5.80 -17.83 -3.33
N TYR A 120 6.94 -18.49 -3.08
CA TYR A 120 7.25 -19.08 -1.79
C TYR A 120 7.28 -18.02 -0.66
N TYR A 121 7.91 -16.86 -0.92
CA TYR A 121 7.91 -15.73 -0.01
C TYR A 121 6.50 -15.18 0.25
N ARG A 122 5.72 -14.93 -0.82
CA ARG A 122 4.36 -14.37 -0.73
C ARG A 122 3.39 -15.26 0.04
N ASN A 123 3.62 -16.57 0.00
CA ASN A 123 2.86 -17.56 0.77
C ASN A 123 3.40 -17.78 2.20
N GLY A 124 4.34 -16.94 2.66
CA GLY A 124 4.89 -16.97 4.01
C GLY A 124 5.89 -18.10 4.27
N GLY A 125 6.38 -18.77 3.24
CA GLY A 125 7.30 -19.90 3.36
C GLY A 125 8.64 -19.55 4.02
N THR A 126 9.08 -18.30 3.93
CA THR A 126 10.33 -17.84 4.57
C THR A 126 10.22 -17.77 6.09
N ARG A 127 9.01 -17.70 6.68
CA ARG A 127 8.81 -17.63 8.14
C ARG A 127 9.40 -18.81 8.89
N ALA A 128 9.43 -20.01 8.27
CA ALA A 128 10.03 -21.20 8.84
C ALA A 128 11.57 -21.07 9.04
N PHE A 129 12.20 -20.13 8.37
CA PHE A 129 13.65 -19.89 8.41
C PHE A 129 14.01 -18.58 9.11
N GLU A 130 13.05 -17.89 9.73
CA GLU A 130 13.32 -16.68 10.50
C GLU A 130 13.96 -16.99 11.84
N ASN A 131 14.99 -16.23 12.16
CA ASN A 131 15.53 -16.14 13.51
C ASN A 131 15.22 -14.74 14.08
N ARG A 132 14.55 -14.70 15.23
CA ARG A 132 14.12 -13.48 15.92
C ARG A 132 15.01 -13.24 17.12
N THR A 133 16.17 -12.65 16.91
CA THR A 133 17.03 -12.19 17.99
C THR A 133 17.02 -10.68 18.07
N THR A 134 16.78 -10.12 19.25
CA THR A 134 16.89 -8.67 19.53
C THR A 134 15.99 -7.75 18.66
N GLY A 135 14.76 -8.19 18.31
CA GLY A 135 13.81 -7.37 17.56
C GLY A 135 14.08 -7.26 16.05
N LEU A 136 15.17 -7.84 15.57
CA LEU A 136 15.46 -7.93 14.13
C LEU A 136 15.11 -9.33 13.62
N HIS A 137 14.43 -9.38 12.48
CA HIS A 137 14.14 -10.62 11.78
C HIS A 137 15.27 -10.93 10.80
N ASN A 138 15.94 -12.06 10.99
CA ASN A 138 17.03 -12.53 10.15
C ASN A 138 16.67 -13.86 9.50
N LEU A 139 16.95 -14.00 8.21
CA LEU A 139 16.76 -15.25 7.47
C LEU A 139 17.98 -16.17 7.66
N GLN A 140 17.73 -17.41 8.04
CA GLN A 140 18.76 -18.47 8.04
C GLN A 140 19.01 -18.94 6.61
N VAL A 141 19.76 -18.15 5.84
CA VAL A 141 19.91 -18.31 4.38
C VAL A 141 20.46 -19.69 4.00
N ASP A 142 21.42 -20.21 4.74
CA ASP A 142 22.00 -21.54 4.45
C ASP A 142 20.96 -22.65 4.62
N ASN A 143 20.11 -22.57 5.65
CA ASN A 143 19.02 -23.53 5.85
C ASN A 143 17.95 -23.36 4.79
N TYR A 144 17.64 -22.12 4.44
CA TYR A 144 16.69 -21.80 3.37
C TYR A 144 17.12 -22.43 2.04
N VAL A 145 18.34 -22.17 1.59
CA VAL A 145 18.88 -22.67 0.32
C VAL A 145 18.93 -24.21 0.28
N LYS A 146 19.27 -24.85 1.42
CA LYS A 146 19.31 -26.32 1.54
C LYS A 146 17.94 -26.97 1.57
N SER A 147 16.91 -26.27 2.04
CA SER A 147 15.61 -26.85 2.34
C SER A 147 14.54 -26.56 1.28
N VAL A 148 14.63 -25.41 0.60
CA VAL A 148 13.63 -25.02 -0.40
C VAL A 148 13.77 -25.87 -1.66
N ASP A 149 12.64 -26.42 -2.09
CA ASP A 149 12.50 -27.21 -3.31
C ASP A 149 11.82 -26.40 -4.40
N ILE A 150 12.37 -26.44 -5.61
CA ILE A 150 11.78 -25.84 -6.82
C ILE A 150 11.30 -26.94 -7.75
N PRO A 151 10.08 -26.84 -8.32
CA PRO A 151 9.59 -27.82 -9.29
C PRO A 151 10.48 -27.91 -10.50
N LYS A 152 10.98 -29.13 -10.82
CA LYS A 152 11.77 -29.35 -12.02
C LYS A 152 10.83 -29.54 -13.20
N LEU A 153 10.81 -28.58 -14.10
CA LEU A 153 9.99 -28.56 -15.32
C LEU A 153 10.91 -28.48 -16.55
N SER A 154 10.41 -28.89 -17.72
CA SER A 154 11.13 -28.64 -18.97
C SER A 154 11.26 -27.13 -19.22
N CYS A 155 12.35 -26.70 -19.88
CA CYS A 155 12.61 -25.30 -20.21
C CYS A 155 11.42 -24.63 -20.91
N ARG A 156 10.75 -25.35 -21.83
CA ARG A 156 9.52 -24.84 -22.49
C ARG A 156 8.40 -24.53 -21.51
N LYS A 157 8.20 -25.37 -20.49
CA LYS A 157 7.19 -25.11 -19.45
C LYS A 157 7.61 -23.95 -18.53
N GLN A 158 8.88 -23.87 -18.15
CA GLN A 158 9.42 -22.76 -17.38
C GLN A 158 9.22 -21.43 -18.12
N GLN A 159 9.56 -21.41 -19.42
CA GLN A 159 9.38 -20.23 -20.26
C GLN A 159 7.92 -19.82 -20.35
N HIS A 160 6.99 -20.74 -20.62
CA HIS A 160 5.56 -20.44 -20.69
C HIS A 160 5.02 -19.86 -19.37
N ILE A 161 5.49 -20.36 -18.22
CA ILE A 161 5.13 -19.81 -16.91
C ILE A 161 5.65 -18.38 -16.78
N CYS A 162 6.92 -18.13 -17.14
CA CYS A 162 7.50 -16.79 -17.07
C CYS A 162 6.74 -15.79 -17.94
N GLU A 163 6.47 -16.16 -19.20
CA GLU A 163 5.72 -15.32 -20.15
C GLU A 163 4.31 -14.99 -19.62
N THR A 164 3.60 -16.00 -19.10
CA THR A 164 2.26 -15.82 -18.54
C THR A 164 2.29 -14.86 -17.34
N LEU A 165 3.24 -15.03 -16.42
CA LEU A 165 3.36 -14.18 -15.25
C LEU A 165 3.82 -12.75 -15.61
N ASP A 166 4.69 -12.61 -16.61
CA ASP A 166 5.10 -11.29 -17.12
C ASP A 166 3.91 -10.55 -17.76
N HIS A 167 3.08 -11.24 -18.55
CA HIS A 167 1.87 -10.64 -19.12
C HIS A 167 0.88 -10.18 -18.03
N VAL A 168 0.65 -11.02 -17.02
CA VAL A 168 -0.23 -10.63 -15.89
C VAL A 168 0.34 -9.41 -15.14
N ARG A 169 1.65 -9.40 -14.87
CA ARG A 169 2.32 -8.26 -14.23
C ARG A 169 2.21 -6.98 -15.06
N ALA A 170 2.48 -7.08 -16.36
CA ALA A 170 2.35 -5.95 -17.28
C ALA A 170 0.91 -5.42 -17.32
N ALA A 171 -0.10 -6.31 -17.33
CA ALA A 171 -1.50 -5.93 -17.28
C ALA A 171 -1.86 -5.20 -15.99
N VAL A 172 -1.38 -5.66 -14.82
CA VAL A 172 -1.58 -4.99 -13.53
C VAL A 172 -0.96 -3.60 -13.55
N ALA A 173 0.32 -3.48 -13.95
CA ALA A 173 1.02 -2.19 -14.02
C ALA A 173 0.33 -1.21 -14.98
N TYR A 174 -0.14 -1.69 -16.13
CA TYR A 174 -0.91 -0.88 -17.07
C TYR A 174 -2.24 -0.37 -16.48
N ARG A 175 -2.94 -1.22 -15.71
CA ARG A 175 -4.18 -0.83 -15.01
C ARG A 175 -3.93 0.24 -13.94
N GLU A 176 -2.88 0.11 -13.15
CA GLU A 176 -2.49 1.12 -12.17
C GLU A 176 -2.16 2.45 -12.85
N GLN A 177 -1.47 2.41 -13.99
CA GLN A 177 -1.21 3.60 -14.80
C GLN A 177 -2.51 4.21 -15.35
N GLN A 178 -3.46 3.40 -15.81
CA GLN A 178 -4.77 3.88 -16.26
C GLN A 178 -5.54 4.59 -15.13
N LEU A 179 -5.55 4.01 -13.92
CA LEU A 179 -6.20 4.65 -12.76
C LEU A 179 -5.56 6.00 -12.43
N THR A 180 -4.22 6.07 -12.43
CA THR A 180 -3.48 7.32 -12.23
C THR A 180 -3.84 8.37 -13.28
N LYS A 181 -3.94 7.97 -14.56
CA LYS A 181 -4.34 8.88 -15.66
C LYS A 181 -5.78 9.37 -15.52
N LEU A 182 -6.69 8.55 -15.02
CA LEU A 182 -8.06 8.97 -14.75
C LEU A 182 -8.13 10.00 -13.60
N ASP A 183 -7.28 9.86 -12.57
CA ASP A 183 -7.16 10.87 -11.51
C ASP A 183 -6.56 12.19 -12.03
N GLU A 184 -5.53 12.12 -12.87
CA GLU A 184 -4.95 13.28 -13.54
C GLU A 184 -5.99 13.99 -14.43
N LEU A 185 -6.84 13.24 -15.13
CA LEU A 185 -7.89 13.78 -15.99
C LEU A 185 -8.94 14.57 -15.20
N VAL A 186 -9.33 14.10 -14.02
CA VAL A 186 -10.24 14.83 -13.12
C VAL A 186 -9.61 16.16 -12.70
N LYS A 187 -8.32 16.16 -12.31
CA LYS A 187 -7.61 17.38 -11.93
C LYS A 187 -7.47 18.36 -13.10
N ALA A 188 -7.12 17.87 -14.29
CA ALA A 188 -7.00 18.69 -15.48
C ALA A 188 -8.36 19.33 -15.85
N ARG A 189 -9.46 18.57 -15.76
CA ARG A 189 -10.80 19.09 -16.01
C ARG A 189 -11.21 20.14 -14.99
N PHE A 190 -10.84 19.96 -13.72
CA PHE A 190 -11.07 20.96 -12.68
C PHE A 190 -10.37 22.28 -13.04
N VAL A 191 -9.08 22.24 -13.39
CA VAL A 191 -8.31 23.43 -13.77
C VAL A 191 -8.86 24.09 -15.04
N GLU A 192 -9.28 23.32 -16.03
CA GLU A 192 -9.92 23.82 -17.25
C GLU A 192 -11.21 24.59 -16.94
N MET A 193 -12.06 24.02 -16.11
CA MET A 193 -13.36 24.61 -15.78
C MET A 193 -13.28 25.77 -14.80
N PHE A 194 -12.46 25.66 -13.77
CA PHE A 194 -12.44 26.58 -12.63
C PHE A 194 -11.15 27.39 -12.50
N GLY A 195 -10.13 27.06 -13.24
CA GLY A 195 -8.79 27.62 -13.09
C GLY A 195 -7.98 26.93 -12.00
N ASP A 196 -6.76 27.41 -11.81
CA ASP A 196 -5.88 26.89 -10.76
C ASP A 196 -6.44 27.21 -9.37
N PRO A 197 -6.60 26.20 -8.49
CA PRO A 197 -7.25 26.36 -7.18
C PRO A 197 -6.48 27.24 -6.20
N ILE A 198 -5.20 27.52 -6.45
CA ILE A 198 -4.35 28.34 -5.56
C ILE A 198 -4.26 29.78 -6.08
N SER A 199 -4.02 29.96 -7.38
CA SER A 199 -3.77 31.27 -7.99
C SER A 199 -5.01 31.95 -8.56
N ASN A 200 -6.18 31.32 -8.52
CA ASN A 200 -7.44 31.86 -9.04
C ASN A 200 -7.31 32.46 -10.44
N THR A 201 -6.80 31.70 -11.37
CA THR A 201 -6.50 32.20 -12.74
C THR A 201 -7.72 32.68 -13.50
N LYS A 202 -8.93 32.24 -13.10
CA LYS A 202 -10.21 32.71 -13.71
C LYS A 202 -10.84 33.91 -12.98
N ARG A 203 -10.23 34.35 -11.87
CA ARG A 203 -10.68 35.51 -11.10
C ARG A 203 -12.12 35.40 -10.57
N TRP A 204 -12.48 34.20 -10.07
CA TRP A 204 -13.73 34.00 -9.36
C TRP A 204 -13.77 34.84 -8.09
N ASP A 205 -14.94 35.26 -7.69
CA ASP A 205 -15.14 35.82 -6.36
C ASP A 205 -14.75 34.81 -5.31
N VAL A 206 -14.20 35.32 -4.19
CA VAL A 206 -13.64 34.48 -3.13
C VAL A 206 -14.41 34.72 -1.84
N ILE A 207 -14.87 33.65 -1.25
CA ILE A 207 -15.61 33.67 0.04
C ILE A 207 -14.94 32.75 1.05
N GLU A 208 -15.22 32.93 2.33
CA GLU A 208 -14.75 31.99 3.36
C GLU A 208 -15.67 30.78 3.42
N LEU A 209 -15.09 29.58 3.51
CA LEU A 209 -15.85 28.32 3.56
C LEU A 209 -16.87 28.33 4.72
N GLY A 210 -16.47 28.88 5.89
CA GLY A 210 -17.35 28.99 7.06
C GLY A 210 -18.56 29.93 6.88
N SER A 211 -18.57 30.80 5.85
CA SER A 211 -19.75 31.60 5.50
C SER A 211 -20.75 30.88 4.63
N LEU A 212 -20.34 29.73 4.06
CA LEU A 212 -21.11 28.95 3.11
C LEU A 212 -21.84 27.79 3.77
N THR A 213 -21.24 27.19 4.80
CA THR A 213 -21.74 25.96 5.43
C THR A 213 -21.23 25.79 6.86
N GLY A 214 -21.88 24.92 7.63
CA GLY A 214 -21.44 24.50 8.96
C GLY A 214 -20.16 23.66 8.88
N ILE A 215 -19.24 23.93 9.79
CA ILE A 215 -17.99 23.16 9.94
C ILE A 215 -17.82 22.81 11.40
N GLY A 216 -17.67 21.54 11.71
CA GLY A 216 -17.58 21.09 13.08
C GLY A 216 -16.89 19.74 13.27
N SER A 217 -16.86 19.30 14.50
CA SER A 217 -16.44 17.95 14.86
C SER A 217 -17.61 17.21 15.50
N SER A 218 -17.40 15.92 15.78
CA SER A 218 -18.38 15.10 16.48
C SER A 218 -18.38 15.39 17.99
N LYS A 219 -19.45 15.00 18.67
CA LYS A 219 -19.48 14.89 20.13
C LYS A 219 -18.55 13.75 20.56
N ARG A 220 -17.70 14.00 21.56
CA ARG A 220 -16.76 13.00 22.08
C ARG A 220 -17.47 11.75 22.58
N ILE A 221 -16.95 10.60 22.14
CA ILE A 221 -17.30 9.27 22.64
C ILE A 221 -16.06 8.73 23.36
N PHE A 222 -16.23 8.31 24.62
CA PHE A 222 -15.16 7.75 25.42
C PHE A 222 -15.04 6.24 25.19
N GLU A 223 -13.85 5.67 25.40
CA GLU A 223 -13.60 4.24 25.20
C GLU A 223 -14.56 3.32 25.97
N LYS A 224 -15.00 3.76 27.17
CA LYS A 224 -15.99 3.03 27.99
C LYS A 224 -17.40 2.96 27.38
N GLU A 225 -17.68 3.77 26.35
CA GLU A 225 -18.96 3.80 25.63
C GLU A 225 -18.92 2.89 24.38
N TYR A 226 -17.75 2.31 24.05
CA TYR A 226 -17.65 1.37 22.93
C TYR A 226 -18.26 0.02 23.29
N VAL A 227 -18.94 -0.55 22.32
CA VAL A 227 -19.57 -1.87 22.40
C VAL A 227 -19.11 -2.76 21.23
N SER A 228 -19.36 -4.07 21.34
CA SER A 228 -18.98 -5.03 20.29
C SER A 228 -19.90 -5.02 19.08
N GLU A 229 -21.13 -4.53 19.24
CA GLU A 229 -22.15 -4.47 18.19
C GLU A 229 -23.00 -3.22 18.37
N GLY A 230 -23.53 -2.66 17.26
CA GLY A 230 -24.38 -1.45 17.27
C GLY A 230 -24.13 -0.55 16.08
N ILE A 231 -24.19 0.75 16.30
CA ILE A 231 -23.92 1.77 15.26
C ILE A 231 -22.41 1.89 15.07
N PRO A 232 -21.88 1.74 13.82
CA PRO A 232 -20.46 1.84 13.53
C PRO A 232 -19.88 3.19 13.97
N PHE A 233 -18.65 3.14 14.55
CA PHE A 233 -17.90 4.30 14.95
C PHE A 233 -16.62 4.43 14.16
N TYR A 234 -16.55 5.44 13.28
CA TYR A 234 -15.47 5.60 12.33
C TYR A 234 -14.34 6.49 12.85
N ARG A 235 -13.12 6.08 12.60
CA ARG A 235 -11.89 6.83 12.83
C ARG A 235 -11.27 7.22 11.49
N THR A 236 -10.15 7.89 11.52
CA THR A 236 -9.38 8.24 10.32
C THR A 236 -9.11 7.03 9.42
N LYS A 237 -8.85 5.84 9.98
CA LYS A 237 -8.60 4.60 9.21
C LYS A 237 -9.78 4.25 8.29
N GLU A 238 -10.99 4.26 8.84
CA GLU A 238 -12.20 3.91 8.10
C GLU A 238 -12.48 4.96 7.00
N ILE A 239 -12.30 6.25 7.30
CA ILE A 239 -12.50 7.33 6.32
C ILE A 239 -11.48 7.23 5.17
N VAL A 240 -10.22 6.87 5.45
CA VAL A 240 -9.20 6.66 4.41
C VAL A 240 -9.59 5.51 3.47
N GLU A 241 -10.13 4.41 3.98
CA GLU A 241 -10.56 3.30 3.13
C GLU A 241 -11.83 3.63 2.34
N LEU A 242 -12.82 4.26 2.97
CA LEU A 242 -14.05 4.73 2.31
C LEU A 242 -13.76 5.75 1.20
N SER A 243 -12.80 6.65 1.40
CA SER A 243 -12.41 7.64 0.38
C SER A 243 -11.85 7.01 -0.88
N LYS A 244 -11.31 5.78 -0.78
CA LYS A 244 -10.81 4.99 -1.91
C LYS A 244 -11.86 4.06 -2.52
N GLY A 245 -13.07 4.03 -1.94
CA GLY A 245 -14.11 3.08 -2.33
C GLY A 245 -13.87 1.64 -1.84
N ASN A 246 -12.97 1.44 -0.90
CA ASN A 246 -12.68 0.13 -0.33
C ASN A 246 -13.73 -0.25 0.72
N PRO A 247 -14.08 -1.54 0.85
CA PRO A 247 -14.89 -2.01 1.96
C PRO A 247 -14.11 -1.82 3.28
N ILE A 248 -14.84 -1.42 4.31
CA ILE A 248 -14.28 -1.29 5.65
C ILE A 248 -14.76 -2.42 6.57
N SER A 249 -13.90 -2.76 7.53
CA SER A 249 -14.25 -3.56 8.69
C SER A 249 -13.95 -2.68 9.90
N THR A 250 -15.00 -2.22 10.59
CA THR A 250 -14.82 -1.51 11.86
C THR A 250 -14.95 -2.49 13.02
N GLU A 251 -14.17 -2.25 14.06
CA GLU A 251 -14.17 -3.01 15.31
C GLU A 251 -14.81 -2.22 16.46
N LEU A 252 -15.22 -0.99 16.18
CA LEU A 252 -15.77 -0.07 17.18
C LEU A 252 -17.20 0.30 16.83
N TYR A 253 -18.06 0.19 17.84
CA TYR A 253 -19.48 0.51 17.76
C TYR A 253 -19.89 1.32 18.98
N ILE A 254 -21.01 2.04 18.85
CA ILE A 254 -21.73 2.69 19.96
C ILE A 254 -23.15 2.14 20.02
N THR A 255 -23.78 2.24 21.19
CA THR A 255 -25.18 1.79 21.33
C THR A 255 -26.12 2.66 20.50
N GLU A 256 -27.19 2.07 19.98
CA GLU A 256 -28.24 2.78 19.26
C GLU A 256 -28.84 3.91 20.09
N LYS A 257 -29.09 3.67 21.38
CA LYS A 257 -29.57 4.67 22.33
C LYS A 257 -28.65 5.90 22.35
N ARG A 258 -27.32 5.66 22.46
CA ARG A 258 -26.33 6.75 22.46
C ARG A 258 -26.30 7.51 21.14
N PHE A 259 -26.42 6.81 20.05
CA PHE A 259 -26.50 7.42 18.72
C PHE A 259 -27.73 8.31 18.56
N LEU A 260 -28.91 7.85 19.00
CA LEU A 260 -30.16 8.64 18.96
C LEU A 260 -30.08 9.92 19.82
N GLU A 261 -29.52 9.83 21.04
CA GLU A 261 -29.29 11.00 21.90
C GLU A 261 -28.40 12.04 21.20
N ILE A 262 -27.34 11.59 20.53
CA ILE A 262 -26.43 12.46 19.78
C ILE A 262 -27.14 13.05 18.56
N LYS A 263 -27.87 12.23 17.82
CA LYS A 263 -28.62 12.65 16.63
C LYS A 263 -29.59 13.79 16.94
N GLU A 264 -30.27 13.70 18.08
CA GLU A 264 -31.23 14.71 18.51
C GLU A 264 -30.55 16.01 18.95
N GLN A 265 -29.43 15.92 19.72
CA GLN A 265 -28.81 17.10 20.36
C GLN A 265 -27.75 17.78 19.48
N TYR A 266 -26.99 17.02 18.68
CA TYR A 266 -25.80 17.52 17.98
C TYR A 266 -25.84 17.26 16.48
N GLY A 267 -26.81 16.50 15.99
CA GLY A 267 -26.87 16.02 14.62
C GLY A 267 -25.82 14.93 14.35
N VAL A 268 -26.01 14.24 13.24
CA VAL A 268 -25.12 13.19 12.74
C VAL A 268 -24.76 13.47 11.28
N PRO A 269 -23.72 12.87 10.72
CA PRO A 269 -23.38 13.04 9.31
C PRO A 269 -24.54 12.70 8.38
N GLN A 270 -24.75 13.55 7.39
CA GLN A 270 -25.79 13.40 6.39
C GLN A 270 -25.17 13.12 5.02
N LYS A 271 -25.96 12.57 4.11
CA LYS A 271 -25.54 12.40 2.71
C LYS A 271 -25.03 13.72 2.12
N GLY A 272 -23.87 13.66 1.49
CA GLY A 272 -23.24 14.82 0.88
C GLY A 272 -22.33 15.60 1.82
N ASP A 273 -22.37 15.36 3.12
CA ASP A 273 -21.37 15.93 4.04
C ASP A 273 -19.96 15.45 3.66
N LEU A 274 -18.96 16.28 3.96
CA LEU A 274 -17.56 15.91 3.78
C LEU A 274 -16.95 15.59 5.13
N LEU A 275 -16.40 14.39 5.29
CA LEU A 275 -15.56 14.04 6.42
C LEU A 275 -14.10 14.14 6.06
N ILE A 276 -13.36 15.00 6.75
CA ILE A 276 -11.97 15.35 6.45
C ILE A 276 -11.08 14.86 7.59
N SER A 277 -10.03 14.13 7.27
CA SER A 277 -9.02 13.73 8.26
C SER A 277 -8.15 14.92 8.67
N ALA A 278 -8.10 15.19 9.97
CA ALA A 278 -7.44 16.36 10.55
C ALA A 278 -6.08 16.04 11.19
N VAL A 279 -5.83 14.77 11.56
CA VAL A 279 -4.63 14.32 12.26
C VAL A 279 -4.09 13.04 11.62
N GLY A 280 -2.78 12.86 11.61
CA GLY A 280 -2.09 11.72 10.98
C GLY A 280 -2.09 11.85 9.46
N THR A 281 -2.93 11.12 8.77
CA THR A 281 -3.10 11.25 7.31
C THR A 281 -4.01 12.44 7.00
N ILE A 282 -3.49 13.67 7.13
CA ILE A 282 -4.26 14.92 6.99
C ILE A 282 -4.76 15.13 5.57
N GLY A 283 -6.03 15.56 5.43
CA GLY A 283 -6.62 16.05 4.19
C GLY A 283 -7.19 14.97 3.28
N VAL A 284 -7.41 13.76 3.80
CA VAL A 284 -8.24 12.77 3.10
C VAL A 284 -9.69 13.14 3.30
N ILE A 285 -10.46 13.23 2.21
CA ILE A 285 -11.85 13.64 2.21
C ILE A 285 -12.73 12.50 1.69
N TRP A 286 -13.73 12.12 2.48
CA TRP A 286 -14.80 11.23 2.07
C TRP A 286 -16.13 11.99 2.01
N ILE A 287 -16.87 11.81 0.92
CA ILE A 287 -18.25 12.30 0.79
C ILE A 287 -19.17 11.25 1.40
N VAL A 288 -19.96 11.63 2.40
CA VAL A 288 -20.87 10.70 3.07
C VAL A 288 -21.94 10.20 2.09
N ASP A 289 -22.11 8.89 2.04
CA ASP A 289 -23.15 8.21 1.29
C ASP A 289 -24.35 7.82 2.19
N GLU A 290 -25.42 7.32 1.60
CA GLU A 290 -26.68 6.99 2.34
C GLU A 290 -26.69 5.58 2.92
N LYS A 291 -25.58 4.82 2.85
CA LYS A 291 -25.68 3.36 3.01
C LYS A 291 -26.02 2.89 4.42
N ASN A 292 -25.52 3.56 5.46
CA ASN A 292 -25.76 3.14 6.84
C ASN A 292 -25.59 4.31 7.82
N ASP A 293 -26.34 4.31 8.91
CA ASP A 293 -26.07 5.17 10.06
C ASP A 293 -24.68 4.85 10.66
N PHE A 294 -23.93 5.89 11.00
CA PHE A 294 -22.63 5.79 11.66
C PHE A 294 -22.35 7.06 12.48
N TYR A 295 -21.35 6.98 13.35
CA TYR A 295 -20.80 8.15 14.00
C TYR A 295 -19.28 8.17 13.85
N PHE A 296 -18.61 9.27 14.24
CA PHE A 296 -17.18 9.41 13.95
C PHE A 296 -16.40 10.04 15.13
N LYS A 297 -15.07 9.83 15.14
CA LYS A 297 -14.20 10.24 16.23
C LYS A 297 -13.92 11.74 16.21
N ASP A 298 -14.18 12.40 17.33
CA ASP A 298 -13.82 13.80 17.58
C ASP A 298 -12.31 14.06 17.54
N GLY A 299 -11.93 15.28 17.20
CA GLY A 299 -10.54 15.73 17.15
C GLY A 299 -9.68 15.19 16.01
N ASN A 300 -10.05 14.04 15.44
CA ASN A 300 -9.33 13.42 14.33
C ASN A 300 -9.99 13.67 12.97
N LEU A 301 -11.30 13.94 13.00
CA LEU A 301 -12.12 14.17 11.81
C LEU A 301 -12.89 15.47 11.97
N ILE A 302 -12.99 16.21 10.86
CA ILE A 302 -13.79 17.43 10.75
C ILE A 302 -14.88 17.17 9.73
N ARG A 303 -16.12 17.56 10.06
CA ARG A 303 -17.27 17.53 9.17
C ARG A 303 -17.47 18.91 8.56
N VAL A 304 -17.68 18.95 7.27
CA VAL A 304 -18.20 20.09 6.51
C VAL A 304 -19.60 19.69 6.05
N ASP A 305 -20.61 20.40 6.52
CA ASP A 305 -21.99 20.07 6.22
C ASP A 305 -22.29 20.28 4.73
N SER A 306 -23.10 19.43 4.14
CA SER A 306 -23.61 19.62 2.78
C SER A 306 -24.48 20.87 2.72
N SER A 307 -24.53 21.50 1.57
CA SER A 307 -25.28 22.74 1.35
C SER A 307 -25.87 22.75 -0.07
N ASP A 308 -26.99 23.41 -0.25
CA ASP A 308 -27.60 23.69 -1.54
C ASP A 308 -26.79 24.71 -2.39
N ARG A 309 -25.81 25.38 -1.76
CA ARG A 309 -24.94 26.37 -2.43
C ARG A 309 -23.72 25.76 -3.11
N PHE A 310 -23.40 24.50 -2.85
CA PHE A 310 -22.29 23.83 -3.51
C PHE A 310 -22.54 22.34 -3.77
N ASN A 311 -21.88 21.81 -4.78
CA ASN A 311 -21.81 20.39 -5.06
C ASN A 311 -20.66 19.75 -4.27
N SER A 312 -20.92 18.67 -3.53
CA SER A 312 -19.93 18.00 -2.66
C SER A 312 -18.72 17.47 -3.44
N THR A 313 -18.89 17.02 -4.69
CA THR A 313 -17.77 16.52 -5.53
C THR A 313 -16.85 17.68 -5.94
N TYR A 314 -17.42 18.83 -6.33
CA TYR A 314 -16.65 20.04 -6.60
C TYR A 314 -15.89 20.50 -5.37
N MET A 315 -16.61 20.62 -4.23
CA MET A 315 -16.02 21.08 -2.97
C MET A 315 -14.90 20.16 -2.49
N LYS A 316 -15.10 18.83 -2.56
CA LYS A 316 -14.03 17.87 -2.25
C LYS A 316 -12.78 18.14 -3.08
N THR A 317 -12.91 18.26 -4.40
CA THR A 317 -11.77 18.44 -5.31
C THR A 317 -11.04 19.75 -5.05
N LEU A 318 -11.76 20.83 -4.77
CA LEU A 318 -11.21 22.11 -4.41
C LEU A 318 -10.45 22.04 -3.08
N LEU A 319 -11.08 21.48 -2.04
CA LEU A 319 -10.49 21.38 -0.71
C LEU A 319 -9.28 20.45 -0.67
N GLU A 320 -9.26 19.35 -1.43
CA GLU A 320 -8.07 18.50 -1.56
C GLU A 320 -6.84 19.28 -2.03
N SER A 321 -7.02 20.17 -3.00
CA SER A 321 -5.95 21.04 -3.52
C SER A 321 -5.52 22.10 -2.51
N LEU A 322 -6.48 22.80 -1.88
CA LEU A 322 -6.22 23.83 -0.90
C LEU A 322 -5.54 23.28 0.37
N ILE A 323 -6.00 22.13 0.85
CA ILE A 323 -5.41 21.46 2.03
C ILE A 323 -4.01 20.94 1.71
N ALA A 324 -3.78 20.44 0.49
CA ALA A 324 -2.44 20.02 0.07
C ALA A 324 -1.44 21.19 0.10
N GLU A 325 -1.85 22.38 -0.34
CA GLU A 325 -1.02 23.58 -0.24
C GLU A 325 -0.83 24.05 1.20
N TYR A 326 -1.90 24.07 1.99
CA TYR A 326 -1.83 24.37 3.42
C TYR A 326 -0.82 23.47 4.16
N LYS A 327 -0.78 22.19 3.83
CA LYS A 327 0.20 21.23 4.41
C LYS A 327 1.64 21.58 4.08
N LYS A 328 1.94 22.06 2.88
CA LYS A 328 3.31 22.48 2.51
C LYS A 328 3.77 23.66 3.37
N GLN A 329 2.87 24.61 3.65
CA GLN A 329 3.17 25.76 4.49
C GLN A 329 3.37 25.35 5.97
N MET A 330 2.65 24.35 6.46
CA MET A 330 2.81 23.84 7.83
C MET A 330 4.13 23.10 8.05
N SER A 331 4.63 22.36 7.06
CA SER A 331 5.86 21.56 7.20
C SER A 331 7.14 22.41 7.31
N SER A 332 7.05 23.71 7.07
CA SER A 332 8.19 24.62 7.10
C SER A 332 8.47 25.34 8.43
N GLY A 333 7.73 25.07 9.53
CA GLY A 333 8.06 25.81 10.74
C GLY A 333 7.33 25.60 12.06
N THR A 334 6.39 24.67 12.24
CA THR A 334 5.67 24.54 13.51
C THR A 334 5.48 23.10 13.99
N ALA A 335 5.61 22.90 15.31
CA ALA A 335 5.60 21.60 15.99
C ALA A 335 4.23 20.88 16.07
N TYR A 336 3.15 21.44 15.51
CA TYR A 336 1.81 20.85 15.50
C TYR A 336 1.21 20.86 14.11
N SER A 337 1.18 19.69 13.49
CA SER A 337 0.65 19.49 12.14
C SER A 337 -0.79 18.95 12.21
N ALA A 338 -1.78 19.81 12.48
CA ALA A 338 -3.19 19.43 12.44
C ALA A 338 -4.00 20.44 11.62
N LEU A 339 -4.95 19.94 10.84
CA LEU A 339 -5.97 20.77 10.23
C LEU A 339 -6.97 21.15 11.32
N THR A 340 -7.30 22.43 11.43
CA THR A 340 -8.22 22.93 12.46
C THR A 340 -9.55 23.38 11.86
N ILE A 341 -10.62 23.30 12.67
CA ILE A 341 -11.94 23.83 12.27
C ILE A 341 -11.85 25.31 11.90
N SER A 342 -11.17 26.11 12.73
CA SER A 342 -10.99 27.55 12.45
C SER A 342 -10.18 27.82 11.19
N GLY A 343 -9.20 26.97 10.87
CA GLY A 343 -8.44 27.04 9.62
C GLY A 343 -9.31 26.74 8.40
N LEU A 344 -10.16 25.72 8.48
CA LEU A 344 -11.12 25.40 7.41
C LEU A 344 -12.18 26.50 7.25
N MET A 345 -12.72 27.04 8.34
CA MET A 345 -13.71 28.12 8.28
C MET A 345 -13.18 29.35 7.54
N LYS A 346 -11.92 29.71 7.75
CA LYS A 346 -11.26 30.86 7.11
C LYS A 346 -10.69 30.53 5.72
N MET A 347 -10.75 29.28 5.29
CA MET A 347 -10.21 28.89 4.00
C MET A 347 -10.96 29.59 2.86
N LYS A 348 -10.22 30.26 2.01
CA LYS A 348 -10.76 30.97 0.84
C LYS A 348 -11.10 29.99 -0.25
N ILE A 349 -12.35 30.01 -0.68
CA ILE A 349 -12.87 29.16 -1.76
C ILE A 349 -13.50 30.01 -2.87
N TYR A 350 -13.66 29.45 -4.05
CA TYR A 350 -14.24 30.16 -5.19
C TYR A 350 -15.79 30.07 -5.15
N ASP A 351 -16.44 31.22 -5.28
CA ASP A 351 -17.89 31.32 -5.44
C ASP A 351 -18.24 31.09 -6.92
N VAL A 352 -18.41 29.84 -7.27
CA VAL A 352 -18.67 29.39 -8.64
C VAL A 352 -20.14 29.01 -8.80
N PRO A 353 -20.80 29.32 -9.94
CA PRO A 353 -22.18 28.92 -10.18
C PRO A 353 -22.42 27.42 -10.00
N LEU A 354 -23.47 27.06 -9.25
CA LEU A 354 -23.80 25.66 -8.94
C LEU A 354 -24.01 24.80 -10.20
N SER A 355 -24.53 25.40 -11.28
CA SER A 355 -24.69 24.72 -12.58
C SER A 355 -23.37 24.23 -13.15
N LEU A 356 -22.28 25.01 -13.01
CA LEU A 356 -20.95 24.63 -13.47
C LEU A 356 -20.33 23.57 -12.56
N GLN A 357 -20.56 23.68 -11.24
CA GLN A 357 -20.13 22.66 -10.28
C GLN A 357 -20.80 21.29 -10.58
N ASN A 358 -22.10 21.30 -10.91
CA ASN A 358 -22.83 20.09 -11.27
C ASN A 358 -22.33 19.46 -12.57
N GLN A 359 -21.97 20.26 -13.59
CA GLN A 359 -21.35 19.75 -14.81
C GLN A 359 -20.02 19.04 -14.53
N PHE A 360 -19.23 19.59 -13.61
CA PHE A 360 -18.01 18.94 -13.17
C PHE A 360 -18.28 17.62 -12.43
N ALA A 361 -19.25 17.61 -11.53
CA ALA A 361 -19.66 16.40 -10.80
C ALA A 361 -20.14 15.30 -11.75
N ASP A 362 -20.91 15.62 -12.77
CA ASP A 362 -21.33 14.68 -13.82
C ASP A 362 -20.15 14.10 -14.60
N PHE A 363 -19.14 14.93 -14.87
CA PHE A 363 -17.89 14.47 -15.49
C PHE A 363 -17.14 13.49 -14.56
N VAL A 364 -16.96 13.86 -13.29
CA VAL A 364 -16.31 12.98 -12.29
C VAL A 364 -17.06 11.66 -12.16
N ALA A 365 -18.38 11.66 -12.09
CA ALA A 365 -19.18 10.44 -12.01
C ALA A 365 -18.96 9.50 -13.22
N LYS A 366 -18.75 10.04 -14.43
CA LYS A 366 -18.41 9.24 -15.63
C LYS A 366 -17.00 8.65 -15.51
N VAL A 367 -16.03 9.43 -15.02
CA VAL A 367 -14.65 8.96 -14.78
C VAL A 367 -14.65 7.88 -13.71
N ASP A 368 -15.39 8.03 -12.62
CA ASP A 368 -15.44 7.04 -11.53
C ASP A 368 -16.08 5.71 -11.99
N LYS A 369 -17.10 5.75 -12.87
CA LYS A 369 -17.60 4.54 -13.54
C LYS A 369 -16.50 3.84 -14.36
N SER A 370 -15.65 4.59 -15.05
CA SER A 370 -14.51 4.05 -15.79
C SER A 370 -13.46 3.45 -14.84
N LYS A 371 -13.19 4.10 -13.70
CA LYS A 371 -12.30 3.53 -12.66
C LYS A 371 -12.83 2.22 -12.09
N LEU A 372 -14.13 2.12 -11.83
CA LEU A 372 -14.75 0.87 -11.37
C LEU A 372 -14.56 -0.26 -12.39
N PHE A 373 -14.73 0.01 -13.67
CA PHE A 373 -14.51 -0.97 -14.73
C PHE A 373 -13.02 -1.40 -14.79
N VAL A 374 -12.09 -0.46 -14.69
CA VAL A 374 -10.64 -0.72 -14.61
C VAL A 374 -10.29 -1.50 -13.35
N GLY A 375 -10.84 -1.11 -12.18
CA GLY A 375 -10.54 -1.68 -10.87
C GLY A 375 -11.13 -3.07 -10.65
N SER A 376 -12.34 -3.35 -11.14
CA SER A 376 -12.99 -4.66 -10.99
C SER A 376 -12.19 -5.79 -11.67
N ALA A 377 -11.46 -5.47 -12.72
CA ALA A 377 -10.53 -6.40 -13.35
C ALA A 377 -9.23 -6.61 -12.56
N ALA A 378 -8.89 -5.72 -11.60
CA ALA A 378 -7.70 -5.81 -10.74
C ALA A 378 -8.00 -6.44 -9.36
N ALA A 379 -9.27 -6.54 -8.96
CA ALA A 379 -9.70 -7.06 -7.65
C ALA A 379 -9.58 -8.59 -7.50
N HIS A 380 -9.06 -9.29 -8.49
CA HIS A 380 -8.57 -10.65 -8.28
C HIS A 380 -7.28 -10.54 -7.46
N LYS A 381 -7.32 -11.13 -6.27
CA LYS A 381 -6.25 -11.16 -5.24
C LYS A 381 -4.85 -11.14 -5.84
N PRO A 382 -3.93 -10.33 -5.27
CA PRO A 382 -2.57 -10.26 -5.77
C PRO A 382 -1.97 -11.67 -5.80
N PHE A 383 -1.64 -12.14 -6.98
CA PHE A 383 -0.81 -13.31 -7.26
C PHE A 383 -0.97 -14.49 -6.27
N ASP A 384 -2.16 -15.10 -6.22
CA ASP A 384 -2.26 -16.46 -5.70
C ASP A 384 -1.73 -17.41 -6.80
N ILE A 385 -0.40 -17.59 -6.80
CA ILE A 385 0.25 -18.51 -7.71
C ILE A 385 0.02 -19.92 -7.14
N GLY A 386 -1.22 -20.39 -7.15
CA GLY A 386 -1.61 -21.74 -6.71
C GLY A 386 -0.85 -22.85 -7.45
N PHE A 387 -0.16 -22.51 -8.52
CA PHE A 387 0.68 -23.41 -9.29
C PHE A 387 1.89 -23.94 -8.50
N PHE A 388 2.39 -23.21 -7.51
CA PHE A 388 3.49 -23.63 -6.64
C PHE A 388 3.02 -24.19 -5.30
N SER A 389 1.71 -24.24 -5.04
CA SER A 389 1.10 -24.74 -3.80
C SER A 389 0.63 -26.19 -3.97
N GLN A 390 1.53 -27.13 -4.22
CA GLN A 390 1.22 -28.54 -3.95
C GLN A 390 1.66 -28.89 -2.52
N LYS A 391 0.65 -29.07 -1.67
CA LYS A 391 0.79 -29.65 -0.33
C LYS A 391 1.39 -31.07 -0.48
N HIS A 392 2.63 -31.24 -0.03
CA HIS A 392 3.10 -32.52 0.46
C HIS A 392 3.49 -32.35 1.92
N CYS A 393 2.46 -32.39 2.78
CA CYS A 393 2.63 -32.74 4.18
C CYS A 393 2.44 -34.26 4.28
N ALA A 394 3.52 -35.01 4.10
CA ALA A 394 3.61 -36.41 4.49
C ALA A 394 4.62 -36.48 5.64
N THR A 395 4.11 -36.31 6.86
CA THR A 395 4.81 -36.77 8.08
C THR A 395 3.94 -37.85 8.69
N PRO A 396 4.44 -39.08 8.84
CA PRO A 396 3.66 -40.14 9.53
C PRO A 396 3.68 -39.88 11.01
N CYS A 397 2.52 -39.56 11.57
CA CYS A 397 2.31 -39.54 13.01
C CYS A 397 2.38 -40.95 13.56
N LYS A 398 3.34 -41.23 14.43
CA LYS A 398 3.44 -42.48 15.19
C LYS A 398 2.19 -42.65 16.04
N ARG A 399 1.58 -43.83 15.89
CA ARG A 399 0.51 -44.33 16.73
C ARG A 399 0.95 -44.41 18.18
N GLY A 400 0.26 -43.71 19.05
CA GLY A 400 0.21 -43.97 20.48
C GLY A 400 -1.22 -44.43 20.80
N ILE A 401 -1.37 -45.69 21.13
CA ILE A 401 -2.59 -46.35 21.61
C ILE A 401 -2.82 -45.89 23.03
N ILE A 402 -3.97 -45.33 23.36
CA ILE A 402 -4.62 -45.46 24.68
C ILE A 402 -6.14 -45.40 24.49
N SER A 403 -6.73 -46.53 24.62
CA SER A 403 -7.91 -46.98 25.36
C SER A 403 -9.12 -46.05 25.57
N SER A 404 -10.21 -46.57 25.07
CA SER A 404 -11.62 -46.27 25.33
C SER A 404 -12.03 -46.02 26.79
N LYS A 405 -13.05 -45.14 27.00
CA LYS A 405 -14.29 -45.47 27.79
C LYS A 405 -15.27 -44.28 27.70
N HIS A 406 -16.45 -44.61 27.17
CA HIS A 406 -17.83 -44.35 27.66
C HIS A 406 -18.11 -43.03 28.41
N MET A 407 -19.15 -42.27 28.13
CA MET A 407 -20.62 -42.45 28.11
C MET A 407 -21.25 -41.10 27.72
N ILE A 408 -22.21 -40.99 26.82
CA ILE A 408 -23.68 -41.05 26.88
C ILE A 408 -24.38 -39.92 27.67
N PHE A 409 -25.32 -39.23 26.96
CA PHE A 409 -26.50 -38.42 27.37
C PHE A 409 -26.24 -37.07 28.08
N HIS A 410 -26.76 -35.94 27.64
CA HIS A 410 -28.11 -35.54 27.16
C HIS A 410 -28.01 -34.40 26.15
#